data_3817b60bb81eb69fbf4f55018321a6f3
#
_entry.id   3817b60bb81eb69fbf4f55018321a6f3
#
_cell.length_a   1.000
_cell.length_b   1.000
_cell.length_c   1.000
_cell.angle_alpha   90.00
_cell.angle_beta   90.00
_cell.angle_gamma   90.00
#
_symmetry.space_group_name_H-M   'P 1'
#
loop_
_entity.id
_entity.type
_entity.pdbx_description
1 polymer ?
#
loop_
_entity_poly.entity_id
_entity_poly.type
_entity_poly.pdbx_seq_one_letter_code
_entity_poly.pdbx_strand_id
1 'polypeptide(L)'
;MGYTIILDNIFVCREVDIMSIDYISIGNRIKEIRTAKGWTQAKLAEESGVEPSNISHIERAATKLSLPTLVNIANSLGVTLDEIAYGSLVKSAHISIKMIDDILADCTDEELKSIAQVIRTTKSVLKNK
;
A
#
# COMPACT_ATOMS: atom_id res chain seq x y z
N MET A 1 14.74 -10.24 12.89
CA MET A 1 14.84 -11.66 12.53
C MET A 1 13.71 -12.05 11.61
N GLY A 2 14.04 -12.52 10.45
CA GLY A 2 13.06 -13.00 9.52
C GLY A 2 12.66 -14.43 9.81
N TYR A 3 11.42 -14.76 9.55
CA TYR A 3 10.93 -16.12 9.62
C TYR A 3 10.47 -16.55 8.25
N THR A 4 10.95 -17.71 7.83
CA THR A 4 10.33 -18.39 6.69
C THR A 4 9.47 -19.50 7.27
N ILE A 5 8.17 -19.37 7.12
CA ILE A 5 7.24 -20.44 7.45
C ILE A 5 6.74 -21.00 6.14
N ILE A 6 7.02 -22.26 5.92
CA ILE A 6 6.49 -23.00 4.79
C ILE A 6 5.41 -23.91 5.34
N LEU A 7 4.18 -23.64 4.97
CA LEU A 7 3.04 -24.47 5.24
C LEU A 7 2.47 -24.93 3.92
N ASP A 8 2.66 -26.20 3.56
CA ASP A 8 2.06 -26.83 2.38
C ASP A 8 2.11 -25.97 1.10
N ASN A 9 3.31 -25.55 0.69
CA ASN A 9 3.56 -24.68 -0.46
C ASN A 9 3.10 -23.23 -0.32
N ILE A 10 2.79 -22.80 0.87
CA ILE A 10 2.51 -21.40 1.14
C ILE A 10 3.75 -20.75 1.71
N PHE A 11 4.35 -19.86 0.95
CA PHE A 11 5.39 -18.97 1.47
C PHE A 11 4.77 -17.91 2.32
N VAL A 12 5.01 -17.94 3.61
CA VAL A 12 4.44 -16.97 4.50
C VAL A 12 5.38 -15.81 4.80
N CYS A 13 6.68 -16.01 4.71
CA CYS A 13 7.58 -14.86 4.88
C CYS A 13 8.95 -15.13 4.30
N ARG A 14 9.40 -14.27 3.44
CA ARG A 14 10.84 -13.99 3.33
C ARG A 14 11.24 -13.11 4.49
N GLU A 15 12.51 -13.13 4.86
CA GLU A 15 13.07 -12.07 5.68
C GLU A 15 12.67 -10.72 5.07
N VAL A 16 11.55 -10.21 5.54
CA VAL A 16 11.23 -8.81 5.33
C VAL A 16 12.03 -8.10 6.39
N ASP A 17 12.93 -7.27 5.97
CA ASP A 17 13.48 -6.29 6.85
C ASP A 17 12.31 -5.40 7.29
N ILE A 18 11.71 -5.80 8.41
CA ILE A 18 10.50 -5.17 8.96
C ILE A 18 10.76 -3.69 9.29
N MET A 19 12.02 -3.29 9.22
CA MET A 19 12.47 -1.94 9.50
C MET A 19 12.71 -1.13 8.24
N SER A 20 12.59 -1.71 7.04
CA SER A 20 12.77 -0.96 5.81
C SER A 20 11.46 -0.35 5.33
N ILE A 21 11.48 0.96 5.14
CA ILE A 21 10.39 1.72 4.54
C ILE A 21 10.58 1.68 3.02
N ASP A 22 9.53 1.34 2.30
CA ASP A 22 9.54 1.38 0.84
C ASP A 22 9.33 2.80 0.33
N TYR A 23 10.41 3.56 0.26
CA TYR A 23 10.38 4.95 -0.23
C TYR A 23 9.96 5.06 -1.69
N ILE A 24 10.15 4.00 -2.49
CA ILE A 24 9.72 3.97 -3.89
C ILE A 24 8.21 3.97 -3.97
N SER A 25 7.55 3.10 -3.23
CA SER A 25 6.08 3.06 -3.14
C SER A 25 5.52 4.37 -2.62
N ILE A 26 6.10 4.93 -1.57
CA ILE A 26 5.67 6.22 -0.99
C ILE A 26 5.80 7.35 -2.01
N GLY A 27 6.94 7.47 -2.65
CA GLY A 27 7.20 8.51 -3.65
C GLY A 27 6.26 8.42 -4.85
N ASN A 28 6.04 7.21 -5.36
CA ASN A 28 5.09 6.96 -6.44
C ASN A 28 3.67 7.32 -6.02
N ARG A 29 3.27 6.95 -4.82
CA ARG A 29 1.92 7.26 -4.31
C ARG A 29 1.68 8.77 -4.15
N ILE A 30 2.65 9.50 -3.64
CA ILE A 30 2.60 10.97 -3.57
C ILE A 30 2.42 11.56 -4.97
N LYS A 31 3.21 11.10 -5.93
CA LYS A 31 3.11 11.54 -7.32
C LYS A 31 1.73 11.24 -7.94
N GLU A 32 1.19 10.05 -7.72
CA GLU A 32 -0.15 9.67 -8.20
C GLU A 32 -1.24 10.59 -7.64
N ILE A 33 -1.24 10.81 -6.33
CA ILE A 33 -2.23 11.68 -5.68
C ILE A 33 -2.09 13.12 -6.18
N ARG A 34 -0.86 13.62 -6.28
CA ARG A 34 -0.57 14.96 -6.79
C ARG A 34 -1.08 15.15 -8.22
N THR A 35 -0.75 14.22 -9.10
CA THR A 35 -1.16 14.29 -10.52
C THR A 35 -2.66 14.13 -10.70
N ALA A 36 -3.31 13.30 -9.87
CA ALA A 36 -4.76 13.16 -9.85
C ALA A 36 -5.46 14.47 -9.47
N LYS A 37 -4.81 15.32 -8.65
CA LYS A 37 -5.31 16.67 -8.33
C LYS A 37 -5.00 17.70 -9.44
N GLY A 38 -4.26 17.32 -10.46
CA GLY A 38 -3.79 18.26 -11.49
C GLY A 38 -2.66 19.18 -11.02
N TRP A 39 -1.97 18.82 -9.94
CA TRP A 39 -0.92 19.66 -9.38
C TRP A 39 0.46 19.34 -9.99
N THR A 40 1.25 20.41 -10.17
CA THR A 40 2.67 20.28 -10.48
C THR A 40 3.48 20.02 -9.21
N GLN A 41 4.73 19.60 -9.35
CA GLN A 41 5.65 19.49 -8.21
C GLN A 41 5.83 20.86 -7.51
N ALA A 42 5.90 21.93 -8.29
CA ALA A 42 5.99 23.29 -7.75
C ALA A 42 4.75 23.66 -6.91
N LYS A 43 3.55 23.26 -7.35
CA LYS A 43 2.31 23.50 -6.58
C LYS A 43 2.31 22.72 -5.28
N LEU A 44 2.71 21.46 -5.30
CA LEU A 44 2.82 20.66 -4.07
C LEU A 44 3.86 21.26 -3.10
N ALA A 45 4.99 21.72 -3.63
CA ALA A 45 6.01 22.39 -2.83
C ALA A 45 5.48 23.65 -2.15
N GLU A 46 4.78 24.49 -2.89
CA GLU A 46 4.13 25.70 -2.36
C GLU A 46 3.14 25.39 -1.23
N GLU A 47 2.24 24.43 -1.46
CA GLU A 47 1.18 24.09 -0.49
C GLU A 47 1.72 23.37 0.75
N SER A 48 2.77 22.58 0.61
CA SER A 48 3.34 21.81 1.72
C SER A 48 4.46 22.52 2.47
N GLY A 49 4.97 23.63 1.93
CA GLY A 49 6.16 24.30 2.48
C GLY A 49 7.46 23.51 2.31
N VAL A 50 7.47 22.53 1.42
CA VAL A 50 8.65 21.70 1.11
C VAL A 50 9.31 22.24 -0.14
N GLU A 51 10.65 22.31 -0.14
CA GLU A 51 11.40 22.78 -1.31
C GLU A 51 11.06 21.95 -2.58
N PRO A 52 10.89 22.60 -3.75
CA PRO A 52 10.55 21.90 -4.99
C PRO A 52 11.53 20.81 -5.38
N SER A 53 12.84 21.04 -5.18
CA SER A 53 13.87 20.03 -5.42
C SER A 53 13.69 18.81 -4.51
N ASN A 54 13.27 19.02 -3.27
CA ASN A 54 13.02 17.96 -2.32
C ASN A 54 11.77 17.15 -2.71
N ILE A 55 10.69 17.79 -3.18
CA ILE A 55 9.53 17.09 -3.74
C ILE A 55 9.97 16.16 -4.88
N SER A 56 10.78 16.66 -5.80
CA SER A 56 11.31 15.85 -6.90
C SER A 56 12.12 14.64 -6.39
N HIS A 57 12.97 14.83 -5.40
CA HIS A 57 13.76 13.74 -4.81
C HIS A 57 12.88 12.72 -4.09
N ILE A 58 11.86 13.17 -3.37
CA ILE A 58 10.89 12.29 -2.68
C ILE A 58 10.15 11.41 -3.68
N GLU A 59 9.61 11.99 -4.75
CA GLU A 59 8.86 11.26 -5.77
C GLU A 59 9.72 10.24 -6.52
N ARG A 60 11.03 10.45 -6.62
CA ARG A 60 11.99 9.52 -7.24
C ARG A 60 12.65 8.58 -6.23
N ALA A 61 12.28 8.65 -4.95
CA ALA A 61 12.92 7.93 -3.87
C ALA A 61 14.45 8.16 -3.76
N ALA A 62 14.90 9.34 -4.18
CA ALA A 62 16.32 9.70 -4.13
C ALA A 62 16.76 10.22 -2.76
N THR A 63 15.83 10.41 -1.84
CA THR A 63 16.08 10.85 -0.46
C THR A 63 15.14 10.13 0.51
N LYS A 64 15.60 10.00 1.75
CA LYS A 64 14.76 9.51 2.84
C LYS A 64 13.80 10.62 3.27
N LEU A 65 12.53 10.30 3.30
CA LEU A 65 11.47 11.19 3.69
C LEU A 65 11.35 11.24 5.22
N SER A 66 11.45 12.43 5.79
CA SER A 66 11.22 12.61 7.22
C SER A 66 9.71 12.59 7.55
N LEU A 67 9.37 12.20 8.76
CA LEU A 67 7.97 12.19 9.20
C LEU A 67 7.32 13.58 9.16
N PRO A 68 7.96 14.67 9.60
CA PRO A 68 7.37 16.01 9.46
C PRO A 68 7.08 16.39 8.01
N THR A 69 7.98 16.09 7.10
CA THR A 69 7.78 16.34 5.67
C THR A 69 6.61 15.53 5.12
N LEU A 70 6.50 14.27 5.50
CA LEU A 70 5.39 13.41 5.09
C LEU A 70 4.05 13.96 5.61
N VAL A 71 3.99 14.41 6.84
CA VAL A 71 2.77 15.01 7.44
C VAL A 71 2.37 16.28 6.67
N ASN A 72 3.34 17.15 6.35
CA ASN A 72 3.07 18.38 5.59
C ASN A 72 2.52 18.06 4.18
N ILE A 73 3.09 17.08 3.51
CA ILE A 73 2.63 16.63 2.19
C ILE A 73 1.22 16.04 2.29
N ALA A 74 0.98 15.17 3.25
CA ALA A 74 -0.34 14.55 3.46
C ALA A 74 -1.42 15.60 3.71
N ASN A 75 -1.14 16.57 4.58
CA ASN A 75 -2.06 17.67 4.90
C ASN A 75 -2.37 18.52 3.66
N SER A 76 -1.35 18.86 2.86
CA SER A 76 -1.54 19.65 1.65
C SER A 76 -2.34 18.91 0.57
N LEU A 77 -2.12 17.61 0.44
CA LEU A 77 -2.85 16.75 -0.50
C LEU A 77 -4.27 16.40 0.00
N GLY A 78 -4.56 16.61 1.28
CA GLY A 78 -5.85 16.26 1.89
C GLY A 78 -6.05 14.76 2.04
N VAL A 79 -4.98 14.01 2.26
CA VAL A 79 -5.01 12.55 2.43
C VAL A 79 -4.43 12.14 3.76
N THR A 80 -4.70 10.91 4.17
CA THR A 80 -4.12 10.33 5.39
C THR A 80 -2.71 9.79 5.13
N LEU A 81 -1.94 9.62 6.20
CA LEU A 81 -0.64 8.95 6.11
C LEU A 81 -0.79 7.51 5.61
N ASP A 82 -1.86 6.83 6.01
CA ASP A 82 -2.14 5.46 5.58
C ASP A 82 -2.34 5.36 4.08
N GLU A 83 -3.00 6.33 3.45
CA GLU A 83 -3.19 6.37 2.00
C GLU A 83 -1.88 6.50 1.25
N ILE A 84 -0.93 7.26 1.78
CA ILE A 84 0.41 7.42 1.19
C ILE A 84 1.27 6.18 1.45
N ALA A 85 1.24 5.67 2.66
CA ALA A 85 2.11 4.58 3.10
C ALA A 85 1.56 3.17 2.80
N TYR A 86 0.39 3.06 2.19
CA TYR A 86 -0.31 1.79 2.00
C TYR A 86 0.56 0.69 1.37
N GLY A 87 1.31 1.03 0.33
CA GLY A 87 2.22 0.10 -0.32
C GLY A 87 3.43 -0.31 0.51
N SER A 88 3.75 0.46 1.57
CA SER A 88 4.87 0.20 2.48
C SER A 88 4.45 -0.56 3.74
N LEU A 89 3.15 -0.75 3.96
CA LEU A 89 2.65 -1.44 5.14
C LEU A 89 2.77 -2.94 4.95
N VAL A 90 3.57 -3.58 5.77
CA VAL A 90 3.75 -5.05 5.78
C VAL A 90 2.43 -5.78 5.98
N LYS A 91 1.48 -5.16 6.67
CA LYS A 91 0.17 -5.73 6.99
C LYS A 91 -0.92 -5.42 5.97
N SER A 92 -0.62 -4.77 4.84
CA SER A 92 -1.64 -4.43 3.84
C SER A 92 -2.37 -5.66 3.30
N ALA A 93 -1.65 -6.77 3.07
CA ALA A 93 -2.26 -8.04 2.67
C ALA A 93 -3.17 -8.61 3.76
N HIS A 94 -2.80 -8.48 5.02
CA HIS A 94 -3.62 -8.93 6.15
C HIS A 94 -4.91 -8.11 6.30
N ILE A 95 -4.86 -6.82 6.01
CA ILE A 95 -6.06 -5.96 6.00
C ILE A 95 -7.05 -6.45 4.93
N SER A 96 -6.55 -6.77 3.73
CA SER A 96 -7.38 -7.31 2.64
C SER A 96 -8.00 -8.66 2.99
N ILE A 97 -7.22 -9.54 3.63
CA ILE A 97 -7.71 -10.85 4.11
C ILE A 97 -8.78 -10.65 5.19
N LYS A 98 -8.54 -9.73 6.13
CA LYS A 98 -9.52 -9.43 7.17
C LYS A 98 -10.84 -8.91 6.60
N MET A 99 -10.81 -8.08 5.58
CA MET A 99 -12.04 -7.64 4.89
C MET A 99 -12.83 -8.82 4.32
N ILE A 100 -12.14 -9.81 3.75
CA ILE A 100 -12.77 -11.02 3.25
C ILE A 100 -13.34 -11.86 4.41
N ASP A 101 -12.58 -12.03 5.48
CA ASP A 101 -13.04 -12.74 6.69
C ASP A 101 -14.30 -12.10 7.27
N ASP A 102 -14.33 -10.77 7.35
CA ASP A 102 -15.50 -10.03 7.86
C ASP A 102 -16.74 -10.24 6.96
N ILE A 103 -16.56 -10.29 5.65
CA ILE A 103 -17.65 -10.59 4.70
C ILE A 103 -18.17 -12.02 4.88
N LEU A 104 -17.30 -12.97 5.21
CA LEU A 104 -17.64 -14.38 5.35
C LEU A 104 -18.13 -14.78 6.75
N ALA A 105 -18.02 -13.86 7.73
CA ALA A 105 -18.24 -14.17 9.14
C ALA A 105 -19.67 -14.63 9.47
N ASP A 106 -20.67 -14.21 8.69
CA ASP A 106 -22.09 -14.57 8.88
C ASP A 106 -22.58 -15.65 7.92
N CYS A 107 -21.68 -16.25 7.14
CA CYS A 107 -22.03 -17.27 6.18
C CYS A 107 -22.18 -18.66 6.83
N THR A 108 -23.15 -19.45 6.36
CA THR A 108 -23.28 -20.86 6.71
C THR A 108 -22.23 -21.71 6.01
N ASP A 109 -22.04 -22.96 6.47
CA ASP A 109 -21.08 -23.89 5.86
C ASP A 109 -21.39 -24.17 4.37
N GLU A 110 -22.66 -24.22 4.00
CA GLU A 110 -23.08 -24.41 2.60
C GLU A 110 -22.78 -23.17 1.75
N GLU A 111 -23.05 -22.00 2.29
CA GLU A 111 -22.72 -20.73 1.63
C GLU A 111 -21.20 -20.58 1.43
N LEU A 112 -20.41 -20.93 2.45
CA LEU A 112 -18.94 -20.91 2.35
C LEU A 112 -18.42 -21.84 1.24
N LYS A 113 -19.00 -23.03 1.09
CA LYS A 113 -18.64 -23.97 0.01
C LYS A 113 -18.93 -23.36 -1.37
N SER A 114 -20.08 -22.74 -1.52
CA SER A 114 -20.50 -22.09 -2.77
C SER A 114 -19.59 -20.90 -3.09
N ILE A 115 -19.30 -20.06 -2.10
CA ILE A 115 -18.40 -18.89 -2.26
C ILE A 115 -16.97 -19.36 -2.59
N ALA A 116 -16.49 -20.43 -1.94
CA ALA A 116 -15.17 -21.00 -2.23
C ALA A 116 -15.06 -21.45 -3.69
N GLN A 117 -16.13 -22.01 -4.25
CA GLN A 117 -16.16 -22.42 -5.65
C GLN A 117 -16.07 -21.20 -6.60
N VAL A 118 -16.80 -20.13 -6.30
CA VAL A 118 -16.71 -18.87 -7.06
C VAL A 118 -15.30 -18.27 -7.00
N ILE A 119 -14.70 -18.27 -5.82
CA ILE A 119 -13.33 -17.77 -5.62
C ILE A 119 -12.32 -18.59 -6.44
N ARG A 120 -12.42 -19.91 -6.44
CA ARG A 120 -11.55 -20.79 -7.23
C ARG A 120 -11.66 -20.50 -8.72
N THR A 121 -12.87 -20.34 -9.23
CA THR A 121 -13.13 -20.01 -10.64
C THR A 121 -12.54 -18.64 -10.99
N THR A 122 -12.78 -17.63 -10.18
CA THR A 122 -12.25 -16.28 -10.37
C THR A 122 -10.73 -16.26 -10.35
N LYS A 123 -10.11 -16.96 -9.39
CA LYS A 123 -8.66 -17.10 -9.28
C LYS A 123 -8.06 -17.74 -10.54
N SER A 124 -8.70 -18.77 -11.07
CA SER A 124 -8.26 -19.43 -12.31
C SER A 124 -8.29 -18.48 -13.50
N VAL A 125 -9.34 -17.70 -13.66
CA VAL A 125 -9.47 -16.68 -14.71
C VAL A 125 -8.39 -15.60 -14.59
N LEU A 126 -8.14 -15.11 -13.38
CA LEU A 126 -7.14 -14.06 -13.12
C LEU A 126 -5.72 -14.53 -13.42
N LYS A 127 -5.41 -15.81 -13.16
CA LYS A 127 -4.08 -16.38 -13.42
C LYS A 127 -3.80 -16.69 -14.88
N ASN A 128 -4.82 -16.82 -15.70
CA ASN A 128 -4.69 -17.16 -17.12
C ASN A 128 -4.59 -15.93 -18.04
N LYS A 129 -4.42 -14.77 -17.47
CA LYS A 129 -4.20 -13.53 -18.22
C LYS A 129 -2.72 -13.29 -18.49
#